data_e116c32ddf7a6c9862550e76e7cc96af
#
_entry.id   e116c32ddf7a6c9862550e76e7cc96af
#
_cell.length_a   1.000
_cell.length_b   1.000
_cell.length_c   1.000
_cell.angle_alpha   90.00
_cell.angle_beta   90.00
_cell.angle_gamma   90.00
#
_symmetry.space_group_name_H-M   'P 1'
#
loop_
_entity.id
_entity.type
_entity.pdbx_description
1 polymer ?
#
loop_
_entity_poly.entity_id
_entity_poly.type
_entity_poly.pdbx_seq_one_letter_code
_entity_poly.pdbx_strand_id
1 'polypeptide(L)'
;MNVVRFTVKSGDEAKFEDSLEKFINPDGVLFRKVIKTGERSYCSMMEWADEQSLANARQKMIAYLDTIRDLLEEISPELGVTDPVSGPVVIDEQGNVTTPGGTISGKIKT
;
A
#
# COMPACT_ATOMS: atom_id res chain seq x y z
N MET A 1 7.20 8.37 -1.29
CA MET A 1 6.02 7.47 -1.36
C MET A 1 6.41 6.16 -2.02
N ASN A 2 5.89 5.05 -1.57
CA ASN A 2 6.09 3.79 -2.25
C ASN A 2 4.76 3.13 -2.59
N VAL A 3 4.75 2.43 -3.72
CA VAL A 3 3.58 1.74 -4.26
C VAL A 3 3.99 0.32 -4.60
N VAL A 4 3.22 -0.66 -4.15
CA VAL A 4 3.54 -2.08 -4.37
C VAL A 4 2.31 -2.81 -4.86
N ARG A 5 2.45 -3.54 -5.96
CA ARG A 5 1.39 -4.38 -6.50
C ARG A 5 1.61 -5.84 -6.13
N PHE A 6 0.50 -6.52 -5.87
CA PHE A 6 0.48 -7.94 -5.51
C PHE A 6 -0.63 -8.66 -6.26
N THR A 7 -0.43 -9.94 -6.52
CA THR A 7 -1.50 -10.86 -6.91
C THR A 7 -1.57 -11.97 -5.88
N VAL A 8 -2.74 -12.17 -5.29
CA VAL A 8 -2.96 -13.17 -4.23
C VAL A 8 -3.37 -14.49 -4.88
N LYS A 9 -2.91 -15.58 -4.33
CA LYS A 9 -3.32 -16.92 -4.77
C LYS A 9 -4.81 -17.12 -4.58
N SER A 10 -5.43 -17.86 -5.50
CA SER A 10 -6.86 -18.15 -5.43
C SER A 10 -7.20 -18.84 -4.11
N GLY A 11 -8.20 -18.31 -3.40
CA GLY A 11 -8.65 -18.84 -2.11
C GLY A 11 -7.96 -18.20 -0.91
N ASP A 12 -6.90 -17.40 -1.10
CA ASP A 12 -6.15 -16.80 0.00
C ASP A 12 -6.48 -15.31 0.21
N GLU A 13 -7.49 -14.79 -0.48
CA GLU A 13 -7.84 -13.36 -0.42
C GLU A 13 -8.20 -12.92 1.01
N ALA A 14 -9.00 -13.70 1.70
CA ALA A 14 -9.43 -13.36 3.07
C ALA A 14 -8.24 -13.35 4.04
N LYS A 15 -7.32 -14.30 3.91
CA LYS A 15 -6.12 -14.37 4.75
C LYS A 15 -5.22 -13.16 4.49
N PHE A 16 -5.08 -12.77 3.23
CA PHE A 16 -4.27 -11.61 2.83
C PHE A 16 -4.86 -10.33 3.41
N GLU A 17 -6.17 -10.11 3.25
CA GLU A 17 -6.84 -8.90 3.77
C GLU A 17 -6.77 -8.84 5.28
N ASP A 18 -6.95 -9.97 5.98
CA ASP A 18 -6.78 -10.04 7.43
C ASP A 18 -5.35 -9.66 7.86
N SER A 19 -4.36 -10.14 7.13
CA SER A 19 -2.96 -9.80 7.36
C SER A 19 -2.72 -8.29 7.20
N LEU A 20 -3.33 -7.66 6.20
CA LEU A 20 -3.20 -6.20 5.99
C LEU A 20 -3.76 -5.41 7.17
N GLU A 21 -4.88 -5.84 7.74
CA GLU A 21 -5.49 -5.18 8.89
C GLU A 21 -4.61 -5.27 10.14
N LYS A 22 -3.87 -6.36 10.29
CA LYS A 22 -3.00 -6.59 11.44
C LYS A 22 -1.65 -5.90 11.33
N PHE A 23 -1.30 -5.40 10.16
CA PHE A 23 -0.02 -4.71 9.97
C PHE A 23 -0.02 -3.38 10.71
N ILE A 24 1.00 -3.20 11.56
CA ILE A 24 1.20 -1.96 12.31
C ILE A 24 2.12 -1.06 11.51
N ASN A 25 1.66 0.17 11.19
CA ASN A 25 2.46 1.12 10.43
C ASN A 25 3.78 1.45 11.15
N PRO A 26 4.91 1.41 10.43
CA PRO A 26 6.17 1.93 10.98
C PRO A 26 6.09 3.42 11.26
N ASP A 27 7.03 3.91 12.08
CA ASP A 27 7.14 5.34 12.35
C ASP A 27 7.42 6.11 11.05
N GLY A 28 6.80 7.28 10.93
CA GLY A 28 6.98 8.15 9.77
C GLY A 28 6.00 7.91 8.63
N VAL A 29 5.09 6.94 8.73
CA VAL A 29 4.03 6.76 7.75
C VAL A 29 2.98 7.84 7.94
N LEU A 30 2.76 8.65 6.89
CA LEU A 30 1.74 9.69 6.89
C LEU A 30 0.38 9.14 6.53
N PHE A 31 0.32 8.20 5.57
CA PHE A 31 -0.87 7.44 5.29
C PHE A 31 -0.52 6.11 4.64
N ARG A 32 -1.43 5.18 4.75
CA ARG A 32 -1.38 3.89 4.06
C ARG A 32 -2.76 3.59 3.50
N LYS A 33 -2.79 3.25 2.22
CA LYS A 33 -4.01 2.79 1.56
C LYS A 33 -3.69 1.52 0.79
N VAL A 34 -4.65 0.61 0.77
CA VAL A 34 -4.59 -0.58 -0.08
C VAL A 34 -5.88 -0.60 -0.87
N ILE A 35 -5.75 -0.68 -2.19
CA ILE A 35 -6.90 -0.79 -3.09
C ILE A 35 -6.92 -2.18 -3.72
N LYS A 36 -8.11 -2.67 -4.01
CA LYS A 36 -8.32 -3.92 -4.72
C LYS A 36 -8.55 -3.58 -6.19
N THR A 37 -7.63 -3.96 -7.06
CA THR A 37 -7.66 -3.61 -8.48
C THR A 37 -8.27 -4.69 -9.35
N GLY A 38 -8.50 -5.87 -8.81
CA GLY A 38 -9.11 -7.01 -9.46
C GLY A 38 -9.52 -8.03 -8.42
N GLU A 39 -10.02 -9.17 -8.85
CA GLU A 39 -10.53 -10.20 -7.93
C GLU A 39 -9.48 -10.66 -6.93
N ARG A 40 -8.21 -10.75 -7.37
CA ARG A 40 -7.09 -11.20 -6.55
C ARG A 40 -5.91 -10.23 -6.61
N SER A 41 -6.12 -9.04 -7.17
CA SER A 41 -5.07 -8.05 -7.38
C SER A 41 -5.23 -6.88 -6.43
N TYR A 42 -4.13 -6.45 -5.83
CA TYR A 42 -4.10 -5.37 -4.85
C TYR A 42 -2.95 -4.42 -5.13
N CYS A 43 -3.12 -3.17 -4.70
CA CYS A 43 -2.09 -2.15 -4.77
C CYS A 43 -2.01 -1.45 -3.41
N SER A 44 -0.84 -1.50 -2.79
CA SER A 44 -0.57 -0.84 -1.52
C SER A 44 0.16 0.47 -1.79
N MET A 45 -0.26 1.54 -1.13
CA MET A 45 0.35 2.87 -1.25
C MET A 45 0.66 3.40 0.14
N MET A 46 1.90 3.85 0.34
CA MET A 46 2.35 4.42 1.60
C MET A 46 3.10 5.72 1.32
N GLU A 47 2.69 6.79 2.00
CA GLU A 47 3.42 8.04 2.01
C GLU A 47 4.20 8.15 3.31
N TRP A 48 5.44 8.62 3.20
CA TRP A 48 6.37 8.72 4.32
C TRP A 48 6.74 10.18 4.58
N ALA A 49 7.00 10.50 5.84
CA ALA A 49 7.41 11.84 6.24
C ALA A 49 8.71 12.28 5.55
N ASP A 50 9.63 11.33 5.36
CA ASP A 50 10.91 11.54 4.69
C ASP A 50 11.49 10.20 4.22
N GLU A 51 12.57 10.28 3.44
CA GLU A 51 13.23 9.08 2.92
C GLU A 51 13.88 8.26 4.02
N GLN A 52 14.33 8.89 5.10
CA GLN A 52 14.97 8.20 6.21
C GLN A 52 13.97 7.29 6.93
N SER A 53 12.72 7.74 7.07
CA SER A 53 11.66 6.92 7.67
C SER A 53 11.43 5.63 6.87
N LEU A 54 11.38 5.74 5.55
CA LEU A 54 11.25 4.58 4.67
C LEU A 54 12.46 3.64 4.81
N ALA A 55 13.66 4.20 4.79
CA ALA A 55 14.89 3.42 4.93
C ALA A 55 14.94 2.68 6.27
N ASN A 56 14.54 3.35 7.36
CA ASN A 56 14.52 2.76 8.70
C ASN A 56 13.49 1.63 8.81
N ALA A 57 12.39 1.72 8.07
CA ALA A 57 11.32 0.74 8.12
C ALA A 57 11.55 -0.46 7.21
N ARG A 58 12.56 -0.43 6.36
CA ARG A 58 12.78 -1.45 5.32
C ARG A 58 12.82 -2.87 5.88
N GLN A 59 13.58 -3.10 6.95
CA GLN A 59 13.68 -4.42 7.55
C GLN A 59 12.36 -4.93 8.10
N LYS A 60 11.58 -4.05 8.73
CA LYS A 60 10.25 -4.38 9.24
C LYS A 60 9.30 -4.74 8.11
N MET A 61 9.38 -4.02 6.99
CA MET A 61 8.53 -4.29 5.82
C MET A 61 8.91 -5.61 5.15
N ILE A 62 10.20 -5.92 5.05
CA ILE A 62 10.66 -7.21 4.54
C ILE A 62 10.19 -8.36 5.43
N ALA A 63 10.32 -8.20 6.74
CA ALA A 63 9.87 -9.21 7.70
C ALA A 63 8.36 -9.47 7.57
N TYR A 64 7.57 -8.41 7.41
CA TYR A 64 6.14 -8.55 7.17
C TYR A 64 5.86 -9.29 5.85
N LEU A 65 6.52 -8.90 4.77
CA LEU A 65 6.35 -9.55 3.47
C LEU A 65 6.69 -11.04 3.56
N ASP A 66 7.72 -11.40 4.30
CA ASP A 66 8.11 -12.80 4.50
C ASP A 66 6.99 -13.64 5.12
N THR A 67 6.14 -13.02 5.96
CA THR A 67 5.01 -13.71 6.59
C THR A 67 3.86 -13.98 5.62
N ILE A 68 3.78 -13.27 4.49
CA ILE A 68 2.68 -13.38 3.53
C ILE A 68 3.09 -13.89 2.15
N ARG A 69 4.39 -14.16 1.92
CA ARG A 69 4.87 -14.61 0.60
C ARG A 69 4.11 -15.83 0.08
N ASP A 70 3.75 -16.75 0.96
CA ASP A 70 3.05 -17.97 0.58
C ASP A 70 1.63 -17.71 0.08
N LEU A 71 1.06 -16.54 0.35
CA LEU A 71 -0.25 -16.15 -0.12
C LEU A 71 -0.21 -15.47 -1.49
N LEU A 72 0.98 -15.14 -1.99
CA LEU A 72 1.17 -14.34 -3.19
C LEU A 72 1.63 -15.19 -4.37
N GLU A 73 1.14 -14.83 -5.56
CA GLU A 73 1.60 -15.42 -6.82
C GLU A 73 2.85 -14.71 -7.30
N GLU A 74 3.72 -15.44 -7.98
CA GLU A 74 4.86 -14.86 -8.67
C GLU A 74 4.36 -14.03 -9.85
N ILE A 75 4.80 -12.76 -9.90
CA ILE A 75 4.47 -11.84 -10.99
C ILE A 75 5.36 -12.15 -12.20
N SER A 76 6.67 -12.28 -11.97
CA SER A 76 7.66 -12.66 -12.96
C SER A 76 8.90 -13.18 -12.24
N PRO A 77 9.78 -13.94 -12.94
CA PRO A 77 11.04 -14.37 -12.32
C PRO A 77 11.91 -13.21 -11.84
N GLU A 78 11.85 -12.06 -12.51
CA GLU A 78 12.64 -10.87 -12.16
C GLU A 78 12.08 -10.15 -10.93
N LEU A 79 10.75 -10.01 -10.86
CA LEU A 79 10.08 -9.28 -9.77
C LEU A 79 9.80 -10.14 -8.54
N GLY A 80 9.62 -11.44 -8.72
CA GLY A 80 9.15 -12.30 -7.65
C GLY A 80 7.67 -12.07 -7.37
N VAL A 81 7.30 -11.93 -6.09
CA VAL A 81 5.89 -11.83 -5.69
C VAL A 81 5.41 -10.38 -5.49
N THR A 82 6.26 -9.39 -5.70
CA THR A 82 5.90 -7.97 -5.57
C THR A 82 6.39 -7.17 -6.76
N ASP A 83 5.66 -6.12 -7.09
CA ASP A 83 6.05 -5.14 -8.12
C ASP A 83 6.11 -3.76 -7.44
N PRO A 84 7.26 -3.41 -6.82
CA PRO A 84 7.41 -2.17 -6.09
C PRO A 84 7.93 -1.04 -6.96
N VAL A 85 7.41 0.17 -6.72
CA VAL A 85 8.00 1.41 -7.22
C VAL A 85 8.01 2.42 -6.09
N SER A 86 8.97 3.33 -6.09
CA SER A 86 9.03 4.38 -5.09
C SER A 86 9.65 5.63 -5.68
N GLY A 87 9.30 6.78 -5.11
CA GLY A 87 9.83 8.06 -5.52
C GLY A 87 9.28 9.19 -4.65
N PRO A 88 9.87 10.39 -4.77
CA PRO A 88 9.34 11.55 -4.07
C PRO A 88 8.01 11.97 -4.67
N VAL A 89 7.12 12.49 -3.81
CA VAL A 89 5.88 13.12 -4.27
C VAL A 89 6.24 14.47 -4.86
N VAL A 90 5.90 14.71 -6.12
CA VAL A 90 6.21 15.98 -6.81
C VAL A 90 4.99 16.87 -6.94
N ILE A 91 3.80 16.33 -6.79
CA ILE A 91 2.54 17.08 -6.76
C ILE A 91 1.68 16.51 -5.65
N ASP A 92 1.27 17.37 -4.73
CA ASP A 92 0.42 16.99 -3.59
C ASP A 92 -0.70 18.01 -3.46
N GLU A 93 -1.83 17.74 -4.11
CA GLU A 93 -2.98 18.63 -4.12
C GLU A 93 -4.10 18.08 -3.25
N GLN A 94 -4.75 18.97 -2.49
CA GLN A 94 -5.96 18.65 -1.75
C GLN A 94 -7.16 18.94 -2.65
N GLY A 95 -8.04 17.94 -2.77
CA GLY A 95 -9.28 18.14 -3.50
C GLY A 95 -10.35 18.80 -2.63
N ASN A 96 -11.31 19.44 -3.29
CA ASN A 96 -12.52 19.95 -2.65
C ASN A 96 -13.69 19.06 -3.05
N VAL A 97 -14.46 18.61 -2.06
CA VAL A 97 -15.66 17.81 -2.30
C VAL A 97 -16.90 18.66 -2.03
N THR A 98 -17.70 18.88 -3.08
CA THR A 98 -18.98 19.59 -2.93
C THR A 98 -20.08 18.57 -2.65
N THR A 99 -20.81 18.79 -1.58
CA THR A 99 -21.94 17.95 -1.15
C THR A 99 -23.21 18.81 -1.11
N PRO A 100 -24.41 18.23 -0.95
CA PRO A 100 -25.63 19.01 -0.76
C PRO A 100 -25.56 19.99 0.40
N GLY A 101 -24.70 19.76 1.38
CA GLY A 101 -24.52 20.63 2.55
C GLY A 101 -23.41 21.66 2.40
N GLY A 102 -22.70 21.71 1.27
CA GLY A 102 -21.60 22.63 1.05
C GLY A 102 -20.35 21.97 0.47
N THR A 103 -19.24 22.70 0.54
CA THR A 103 -17.93 22.23 0.06
C THR A 103 -17.07 21.79 1.23
N ILE A 104 -16.47 20.60 1.12
CA ILE A 104 -15.52 20.07 2.09
C ILE A 104 -14.14 20.10 1.44
N SER A 105 -13.20 20.83 2.08
CA SER A 105 -11.80 20.84 1.67
C SER A 105 -11.06 19.68 2.34
N GLY A 106 -10.18 19.00 1.59
CA GLY A 106 -9.38 17.91 2.13
C GLY A 106 -9.05 16.86 1.08
N LYS A 107 -8.58 15.71 1.57
CA LYS A 107 -8.28 14.58 0.71
C LYS A 107 -9.56 13.94 0.22
N ILE A 108 -9.62 13.66 -1.08
CA ILE A 108 -10.73 12.90 -1.66
C ILE A 108 -10.53 11.44 -1.26
N LYS A 109 -11.58 10.87 -0.66
CA LYS A 109 -11.62 9.44 -0.33
C LYS A 109 -12.38 8.72 -1.43
N THR A 110 -11.78 7.73 -2.01
CA THR A 110 -12.39 6.88 -3.02
C THR A 110 -12.53 5.47 -2.52
#